data_f532f6cfc0f89cd923bcb32784bc7f6f
#
_entry.id   f532f6cfc0f89cd923bcb32784bc7f6f
#
_cell.length_a   1.000
_cell.length_b   1.000
_cell.length_c   1.000
_cell.angle_alpha   90.00
_cell.angle_beta   90.00
_cell.angle_gamma   90.00
#
_symmetry.space_group_name_H-M   'P 1'
#
loop_
_entity.id
_entity.type
_entity.pdbx_description
1 polymer ?
#
loop_
_entity_poly.entity_id
_entity_poly.type
_entity_poly.pdbx_seq_one_letter_code
_entity_poly.pdbx_strand_id
1 'polypeptide(L)'
;WGISGVKADFMSRDDQIAAGWIPTMAERCAKNQLMLLLHGCPKPVAWHRTYPNIISYEAVTGEESNKWNDNCNPVYHTVIPFLRMLGGAMDMTPGSLRNKTRKGWTWKGTGAPWSLGTRAHQMAQYVVYHQTLGFVSDAPTEYRKFPEIMEFLKHVPTVWNETKPLQGKIGEYAVMARRAGNEWYIGGLSNWTERSLNVDFSFLDPNTRYKAYIIEDIPEKNNDTSSRTGDATACKCYTADVTSQTQMSFQVAEGGGFVIRIYPDPDDTEMKGTEITEKVKIWYEQKNESIYVQLPERELTADIHLYDIAGRPFYPNYAANNNPLCIPVPYLSKGYYCIKCTTPDISQSTLIYKN
;
A
#
# COMPACT_ATOMS: atom_id res chain seq x y z
N TRP A 1 11.49 -11.00 23.86
CA TRP A 1 10.32 -10.10 23.95
C TRP A 1 9.23 -10.44 22.91
N GLY A 2 9.54 -11.24 21.89
CA GLY A 2 8.57 -11.63 20.86
C GLY A 2 8.21 -10.54 19.87
N ILE A 3 9.03 -9.49 19.73
CA ILE A 3 8.85 -8.43 18.74
C ILE A 3 9.36 -8.86 17.36
N SER A 4 8.73 -8.37 16.28
CA SER A 4 9.12 -8.66 14.90
C SER A 4 9.89 -7.51 14.23
N GLY A 5 9.99 -6.37 14.88
CA GLY A 5 10.70 -5.22 14.35
C GLY A 5 10.84 -4.09 15.36
N VAL A 6 11.61 -3.09 14.98
CA VAL A 6 11.84 -1.88 15.77
C VAL A 6 11.69 -0.64 14.90
N LYS A 7 11.15 0.42 15.49
CA LYS A 7 11.20 1.79 14.95
C LYS A 7 12.36 2.51 15.63
N ALA A 8 13.36 2.92 14.85
CA ALA A 8 14.46 3.76 15.32
C ALA A 8 14.19 5.21 14.92
N ASP A 9 14.13 6.09 15.89
CA ASP A 9 13.70 7.48 15.71
C ASP A 9 14.75 8.48 16.24
N PHE A 10 14.52 9.77 16.01
CA PHE A 10 15.31 10.90 16.53
C PHE A 10 16.79 10.89 16.11
N MET A 11 17.11 10.40 14.90
CA MET A 11 18.47 10.53 14.37
C MET A 11 18.84 12.00 14.19
N SER A 12 17.89 12.80 13.69
CA SER A 12 17.98 14.27 13.51
C SER A 12 19.28 14.74 12.82
N ARG A 13 19.85 13.89 11.95
CA ARG A 13 21.10 14.10 11.24
C ARG A 13 20.99 13.58 9.81
N ASP A 14 21.73 14.25 8.91
CA ASP A 14 21.92 13.81 7.52
C ASP A 14 23.40 14.01 7.16
N ASP A 15 24.28 13.26 7.84
CA ASP A 15 25.72 13.31 7.70
C ASP A 15 26.35 11.91 7.70
N GLN A 16 27.67 11.83 7.59
CA GLN A 16 28.41 10.57 7.57
C GLN A 16 28.22 9.72 8.83
N ILE A 17 27.91 10.33 9.98
CA ILE A 17 27.65 9.60 11.22
C ILE A 17 26.34 8.86 11.11
N ALA A 18 25.26 9.52 10.67
CA ALA A 18 23.97 8.88 10.41
C ALA A 18 24.08 7.82 9.32
N ALA A 19 24.84 8.09 8.26
CA ALA A 19 25.13 7.12 7.19
C ALA A 19 25.82 5.85 7.71
N GLY A 20 26.65 5.96 8.75
CA GLY A 20 27.29 4.81 9.42
C GLY A 20 26.36 4.06 10.39
N TRP A 21 25.41 4.75 11.02
CA TRP A 21 24.48 4.12 11.96
C TRP A 21 23.47 3.21 11.27
N ILE A 22 22.94 3.62 10.11
CA ILE A 22 21.88 2.89 9.42
C ILE A 22 22.29 1.46 9.06
N PRO A 23 23.45 1.22 8.38
CA PRO A 23 23.94 -0.13 8.13
C PRO A 23 24.12 -0.94 9.39
N THR A 24 24.72 -0.34 10.42
CA THR A 24 24.99 -1.02 11.70
C THR A 24 23.69 -1.46 12.39
N MET A 25 22.66 -0.62 12.41
CA MET A 25 21.35 -0.97 12.95
C MET A 25 20.68 -2.06 12.12
N ALA A 26 20.73 -1.92 10.79
CA ALA A 26 20.13 -2.90 9.88
C ALA A 26 20.75 -4.29 10.05
N GLU A 27 22.07 -4.39 10.12
CA GLU A 27 22.77 -5.65 10.37
C GLU A 27 22.41 -6.27 11.71
N ARG A 28 22.37 -5.46 12.77
CA ARG A 28 21.98 -5.94 14.11
C ARG A 28 20.53 -6.42 14.14
N CYS A 29 19.62 -5.69 13.50
CA CYS A 29 18.23 -6.09 13.34
C CYS A 29 18.14 -7.41 12.55
N ALA A 30 18.83 -7.53 11.43
CA ALA A 30 18.83 -8.75 10.61
C ALA A 30 19.36 -9.97 11.39
N LYS A 31 20.46 -9.81 12.14
CA LYS A 31 21.01 -10.88 13.02
C LYS A 31 19.99 -11.37 14.07
N ASN A 32 19.06 -10.52 14.48
CA ASN A 32 18.01 -10.84 15.43
C ASN A 32 16.65 -11.08 14.77
N GLN A 33 16.59 -11.23 13.45
CA GLN A 33 15.37 -11.46 12.68
C GLN A 33 14.32 -10.36 12.88
N LEU A 34 14.76 -9.10 12.98
CA LEU A 34 13.92 -7.93 13.17
C LEU A 34 13.87 -7.07 11.90
N MET A 35 12.68 -6.57 11.59
CA MET A 35 12.49 -5.49 10.63
C MET A 35 12.87 -4.15 11.25
N LEU A 36 13.26 -3.20 10.41
CA LEU A 36 13.68 -1.86 10.81
C LEU A 36 12.86 -0.80 10.08
N LEU A 37 12.23 0.08 10.84
CA LEU A 37 11.59 1.30 10.38
C LEU A 37 12.39 2.49 10.91
N LEU A 38 12.76 3.43 10.02
CA LEU A 38 13.58 4.58 10.36
C LEU A 38 12.73 5.85 10.40
N HIS A 39 12.80 6.58 11.50
CA HIS A 39 12.17 7.89 11.70
C HIS A 39 13.18 8.95 12.13
N GLY A 40 12.84 10.25 11.97
CA GLY A 40 13.77 11.34 12.21
C GLY A 40 15.08 11.13 11.45
N CYS A 41 15.02 10.54 10.28
CA CYS A 41 16.16 9.95 9.56
C CYS A 41 16.49 10.71 8.28
N PRO A 42 17.70 10.52 7.71
CA PRO A 42 18.05 11.01 6.39
C PRO A 42 17.15 10.45 5.29
N LYS A 43 17.16 11.12 4.14
CA LYS A 43 16.50 10.60 2.94
C LYS A 43 17.05 9.23 2.56
N PRO A 44 16.21 8.33 2.01
CA PRO A 44 16.66 7.02 1.59
C PRO A 44 17.76 7.12 0.51
N VAL A 45 18.86 6.39 0.74
CA VAL A 45 20.01 6.30 -0.20
C VAL A 45 20.23 4.85 -0.63
N ALA A 46 19.13 4.13 -0.90
CA ALA A 46 19.13 2.75 -1.34
C ALA A 46 19.62 1.69 -0.33
N TRP A 47 19.81 2.03 0.94
CA TRP A 47 20.16 1.04 1.97
C TRP A 47 19.18 -0.15 2.03
N HIS A 48 17.90 0.07 1.75
CA HIS A 48 16.89 -0.98 1.69
C HIS A 48 17.15 -2.03 0.58
N ARG A 49 18.00 -1.72 -0.40
CA ARG A 49 18.43 -2.70 -1.42
C ARG A 49 19.55 -3.60 -0.90
N THR A 50 20.39 -3.08 -0.02
CA THR A 50 21.46 -3.84 0.64
C THR A 50 20.94 -4.58 1.87
N TYR A 51 20.02 -3.94 2.60
CA TYR A 51 19.44 -4.43 3.85
C TYR A 51 17.90 -4.49 3.71
N PRO A 52 17.36 -5.58 3.15
CA PRO A 52 15.92 -5.67 2.85
C PRO A 52 15.02 -5.72 4.10
N ASN A 53 15.61 -5.87 5.28
CA ASN A 53 14.92 -5.72 6.55
C ASN A 53 14.64 -4.25 6.93
N ILE A 54 15.19 -3.26 6.20
CA ILE A 54 14.75 -1.87 6.28
C ILE A 54 13.49 -1.73 5.42
N ILE A 55 12.33 -1.65 6.06
CA ILE A 55 11.04 -1.70 5.38
C ILE A 55 10.50 -0.33 4.99
N SER A 56 10.87 0.73 5.70
CA SER A 56 10.41 2.09 5.41
C SER A 56 11.30 3.14 6.08
N TYR A 57 11.22 4.36 5.56
CA TYR A 57 11.82 5.56 6.11
C TYR A 57 10.74 6.63 6.26
N GLU A 58 10.76 7.39 7.36
CA GLU A 58 9.96 8.60 7.39
C GLU A 58 10.46 9.58 6.32
N ALA A 59 11.54 10.28 6.61
CA ALA A 59 12.21 11.27 5.74
C ALA A 59 11.23 12.11 4.90
N VAL A 60 10.15 12.54 5.52
CA VAL A 60 9.03 13.30 4.97
C VAL A 60 8.40 14.11 6.09
N THR A 61 7.83 15.26 5.78
CA THR A 61 6.99 15.97 6.75
C THR A 61 5.63 15.26 6.83
N GLY A 62 5.50 14.31 7.77
CA GLY A 62 4.28 13.54 7.95
C GLY A 62 3.14 14.33 8.60
N GLU A 63 1.95 13.74 8.66
CA GLU A 63 0.75 14.38 9.22
C GLU A 63 0.89 14.74 10.71
N GLU A 64 1.86 14.14 11.41
CA GLU A 64 2.20 14.56 12.76
C GLU A 64 2.57 16.06 12.86
N SER A 65 3.16 16.63 11.80
CA SER A 65 3.56 18.03 11.74
C SER A 65 2.39 19.01 11.91
N ASN A 66 1.16 18.58 11.61
CA ASN A 66 -0.04 19.38 11.83
C ASN A 66 -0.31 19.71 13.31
N LYS A 67 0.42 19.08 14.24
CA LYS A 67 0.43 19.49 15.65
C LYS A 67 1.11 20.83 15.88
N TRP A 68 2.03 21.21 15.00
CA TRP A 68 2.92 22.37 15.21
C TRP A 68 2.80 23.46 14.15
N ASN A 69 2.50 23.08 12.90
CA ASN A 69 2.47 24.00 11.76
C ASN A 69 1.59 23.46 10.63
N ASP A 70 1.42 24.24 9.57
CA ASP A 70 0.63 23.93 8.37
C ASP A 70 1.47 23.51 7.16
N ASN A 71 2.72 23.09 7.35
CA ASN A 71 3.59 22.68 6.25
C ASN A 71 3.15 21.35 5.61
N CYS A 72 2.59 20.43 6.39
CA CYS A 72 1.98 19.20 5.91
C CYS A 72 0.56 19.49 5.41
N ASN A 73 0.44 19.88 4.15
CA ASN A 73 -0.81 20.38 3.55
C ASN A 73 -1.00 19.86 2.12
N PRO A 74 -2.17 20.02 1.51
CA PRO A 74 -2.49 19.50 0.18
C PRO A 74 -1.54 19.89 -0.94
N VAL A 75 -0.89 21.06 -0.91
CA VAL A 75 0.15 21.38 -1.90
C VAL A 75 1.36 20.45 -1.72
N TYR A 76 1.83 20.31 -0.50
CA TYR A 76 2.93 19.42 -0.19
C TYR A 76 2.57 17.95 -0.52
N HIS A 77 1.34 17.53 -0.21
CA HIS A 77 0.86 16.18 -0.49
C HIS A 77 0.91 15.84 -1.99
N THR A 78 0.68 16.80 -2.87
CA THR A 78 0.73 16.60 -4.32
C THR A 78 2.15 16.72 -4.90
N VAL A 79 3.16 17.07 -4.09
CA VAL A 79 4.58 17.04 -4.47
C VAL A 79 5.21 15.68 -4.15
N ILE A 80 4.82 15.04 -3.05
CA ILE A 80 5.39 13.80 -2.54
C ILE A 80 5.46 12.68 -3.60
N PRO A 81 4.40 12.39 -4.39
CA PRO A 81 4.43 11.31 -5.37
C PRO A 81 5.51 11.47 -6.44
N PHE A 82 5.90 12.69 -6.73
CA PHE A 82 6.85 13.02 -7.80
C PHE A 82 8.30 13.14 -7.33
N LEU A 83 8.52 13.40 -6.05
CA LEU A 83 9.86 13.62 -5.50
C LEU A 83 10.22 12.59 -4.41
N ARG A 84 9.52 12.59 -3.28
CA ARG A 84 9.90 11.77 -2.14
C ARG A 84 9.77 10.26 -2.43
N MET A 85 8.74 9.86 -3.18
CA MET A 85 8.52 8.46 -3.51
C MET A 85 9.58 7.86 -4.44
N LEU A 86 10.38 8.67 -5.14
CA LEU A 86 11.53 8.21 -5.92
C LEU A 86 12.58 7.52 -5.03
N GLY A 87 12.66 7.88 -3.76
CA GLY A 87 13.55 7.27 -2.78
C GLY A 87 13.05 5.94 -2.19
N GLY A 88 11.83 5.51 -2.54
CA GLY A 88 11.21 4.29 -2.00
C GLY A 88 10.12 4.56 -0.96
N ALA A 89 9.77 3.52 -0.21
CA ALA A 89 8.70 3.55 0.78
C ALA A 89 8.90 4.62 1.86
N MET A 90 7.79 5.15 2.36
CA MET A 90 7.79 6.16 3.43
C MET A 90 6.71 5.86 4.46
N ASP A 91 6.85 6.47 5.64
CA ASP A 91 5.80 6.52 6.65
C ASP A 91 5.29 7.97 6.77
N MET A 92 4.16 8.22 6.11
CA MET A 92 3.55 9.55 6.05
C MET A 92 2.58 9.81 7.20
N THR A 93 2.15 8.77 7.91
CA THR A 93 1.14 8.83 8.97
C THR A 93 -0.17 9.50 8.53
N PRO A 94 -0.82 9.08 7.43
CA PRO A 94 -2.06 9.68 6.95
C PRO A 94 -3.27 9.29 7.80
N GLY A 95 -4.43 9.85 7.46
CA GLY A 95 -5.72 9.32 7.85
C GLY A 95 -6.33 9.92 9.11
N SER A 96 -5.85 11.03 9.62
CA SER A 96 -6.62 11.74 10.66
C SER A 96 -8.03 12.04 10.16
N LEU A 97 -9.03 11.75 10.98
CA LEU A 97 -10.44 12.02 10.69
C LEU A 97 -10.93 13.37 11.25
N ARG A 98 -10.02 14.17 11.82
CA ARG A 98 -10.23 15.54 12.31
C ARG A 98 -9.79 16.55 11.25
N ASN A 99 -10.38 16.46 10.08
CA ASN A 99 -10.00 17.22 8.91
C ASN A 99 -10.34 18.71 9.04
N LYS A 100 -9.49 19.54 8.46
CA LYS A 100 -9.68 21.00 8.41
C LYS A 100 -9.40 21.53 7.01
N THR A 101 -10.22 22.50 6.61
CA THR A 101 -9.96 23.35 5.46
C THR A 101 -8.82 24.33 5.77
N ARG A 102 -8.33 25.00 4.74
CA ARG A 102 -7.29 26.03 4.90
C ARG A 102 -7.72 27.14 5.87
N LYS A 103 -8.94 27.61 5.78
CA LYS A 103 -9.49 28.63 6.68
C LYS A 103 -9.81 28.08 8.07
N GLY A 104 -10.21 26.82 8.15
CA GLY A 104 -10.60 26.17 9.42
C GLY A 104 -9.44 25.70 10.28
N TRP A 105 -8.22 25.64 9.70
CA TRP A 105 -7.05 25.22 10.46
C TRP A 105 -6.52 26.35 11.33
N THR A 106 -6.24 26.05 12.58
CA THR A 106 -5.54 26.94 13.49
C THR A 106 -4.60 26.13 14.36
N TRP A 107 -3.45 26.69 14.70
CA TRP A 107 -2.53 26.04 15.62
C TRP A 107 -3.17 25.85 16.99
N LYS A 108 -3.16 24.63 17.50
CA LYS A 108 -3.73 24.25 18.80
C LYS A 108 -2.70 23.70 19.79
N GLY A 109 -1.42 23.81 19.48
CA GLY A 109 -0.38 23.14 20.24
C GLY A 109 -0.40 21.61 20.02
N THR A 110 0.22 20.88 20.93
CA THR A 110 0.43 19.42 20.77
C THR A 110 -0.79 18.55 21.10
N GLY A 111 -1.90 19.14 21.54
CA GLY A 111 -2.99 18.37 22.15
C GLY A 111 -4.01 17.75 21.21
N ALA A 112 -4.16 18.24 19.98
CA ALA A 112 -5.14 17.72 19.03
C ALA A 112 -4.67 17.95 17.61
N PRO A 113 -4.03 16.95 16.97
CA PRO A 113 -3.61 17.08 15.59
C PRO A 113 -4.84 17.15 14.68
N TRP A 114 -4.88 18.15 13.81
CA TRP A 114 -5.83 18.27 12.74
C TRP A 114 -5.13 18.09 11.41
N SER A 115 -5.60 17.20 10.56
CA SER A 115 -5.07 17.08 9.21
C SER A 115 -5.67 18.12 8.29
N LEU A 116 -4.81 18.75 7.50
CA LEU A 116 -5.20 19.67 6.45
C LEU A 116 -5.68 18.93 5.20
N GLY A 117 -6.77 19.43 4.61
CA GLY A 117 -7.45 18.80 3.47
C GLY A 117 -8.66 17.98 3.91
N THR A 118 -9.42 17.50 2.92
CA THR A 118 -10.66 16.78 3.16
C THR A 118 -10.41 15.37 3.70
N ARG A 119 -11.46 14.75 4.21
CA ARG A 119 -11.42 13.34 4.62
C ARG A 119 -11.10 12.41 3.47
N ALA A 120 -11.70 12.62 2.28
CA ALA A 120 -11.42 11.84 1.10
C ALA A 120 -9.96 12.00 0.64
N HIS A 121 -9.38 13.20 0.77
CA HIS A 121 -7.96 13.44 0.53
C HIS A 121 -7.06 12.60 1.46
N GLN A 122 -7.38 12.53 2.75
CA GLN A 122 -6.61 11.72 3.71
C GLN A 122 -6.70 10.22 3.37
N MET A 123 -7.86 9.75 2.95
CA MET A 123 -8.02 8.36 2.50
C MET A 123 -7.24 8.09 1.21
N ALA A 124 -7.17 9.05 0.29
CA ALA A 124 -6.43 8.91 -0.96
C ALA A 124 -4.92 8.71 -0.74
N GLN A 125 -4.35 9.26 0.32
CA GLN A 125 -2.93 9.10 0.65
C GLN A 125 -2.54 7.62 0.85
N TYR A 126 -3.43 6.77 1.38
CA TYR A 126 -3.17 5.33 1.55
C TYR A 126 -2.98 4.59 0.23
N VAL A 127 -3.55 5.10 -0.85
CA VAL A 127 -3.41 4.51 -2.18
C VAL A 127 -2.28 5.17 -2.97
N VAL A 128 -2.22 6.51 -2.93
CA VAL A 128 -1.23 7.27 -3.72
C VAL A 128 0.18 7.04 -3.22
N TYR A 129 0.37 6.96 -1.90
CA TYR A 129 1.70 6.83 -1.33
C TYR A 129 2.17 5.38 -1.24
N HIS A 130 3.47 5.18 -1.40
CA HIS A 130 4.11 3.89 -1.17
C HIS A 130 4.47 3.75 0.31
N GLN A 131 3.64 3.03 1.04
CA GLN A 131 3.80 2.76 2.46
C GLN A 131 3.70 1.25 2.69
N THR A 132 4.83 0.58 2.96
CA THR A 132 4.87 -0.86 3.25
C THR A 132 4.47 -1.17 4.69
N LEU A 133 4.82 -0.27 5.59
CA LEU A 133 4.36 -0.21 6.96
C LEU A 133 4.22 1.27 7.30
N GLY A 134 2.99 1.74 7.45
CA GLY A 134 2.67 3.12 7.82
C GLY A 134 1.87 3.14 9.11
N PHE A 135 2.13 4.13 9.94
CA PHE A 135 1.25 4.42 11.06
C PHE A 135 0.06 5.22 10.57
N VAL A 136 -1.09 5.00 11.19
CA VAL A 136 -2.26 5.83 10.97
C VAL A 136 -2.27 6.98 11.97
N SER A 137 -2.67 8.15 11.51
CA SER A 137 -2.89 9.30 12.37
C SER A 137 -4.21 9.13 13.14
N ASP A 138 -4.32 9.69 14.34
CA ASP A 138 -5.52 9.67 15.18
C ASP A 138 -5.69 8.39 16.04
N ALA A 139 -6.72 8.36 16.86
CA ALA A 139 -6.99 7.31 17.83
C ALA A 139 -8.06 6.32 17.33
N PRO A 140 -8.02 5.03 17.74
CA PRO A 140 -9.04 4.05 17.37
C PRO A 140 -10.48 4.50 17.68
N THR A 141 -10.68 5.30 18.72
CA THR A 141 -11.97 5.86 19.10
C THR A 141 -12.52 6.83 18.06
N GLU A 142 -11.66 7.56 17.33
CA GLU A 142 -12.07 8.43 16.24
C GLU A 142 -12.48 7.63 15.02
N TYR A 143 -11.68 6.62 14.64
CA TYR A 143 -12.00 5.75 13.51
C TYR A 143 -13.33 5.00 13.67
N ARG A 144 -13.65 4.53 14.89
CA ARG A 144 -14.92 3.85 15.16
C ARG A 144 -16.18 4.68 14.98
N LYS A 145 -16.06 6.01 14.91
CA LYS A 145 -17.17 6.92 14.64
C LYS A 145 -17.59 6.92 13.16
N PHE A 146 -16.77 6.40 12.27
CA PHE A 146 -16.93 6.46 10.84
C PHE A 146 -16.79 5.06 10.21
N PRO A 147 -17.80 4.19 10.40
CA PRO A 147 -17.74 2.81 9.89
C PRO A 147 -17.59 2.72 8.37
N GLU A 148 -18.11 3.69 7.63
CA GLU A 148 -17.95 3.79 6.17
C GLU A 148 -16.50 4.07 5.75
N ILE A 149 -15.75 4.84 6.53
CA ILE A 149 -14.31 5.05 6.30
C ILE A 149 -13.53 3.79 6.66
N MET A 150 -13.90 3.14 7.75
CA MET A 150 -13.28 1.88 8.17
C MET A 150 -13.59 0.75 7.18
N GLU A 151 -14.74 0.78 6.49
CA GLU A 151 -15.04 -0.18 5.43
C GLU A 151 -13.99 -0.13 4.31
N PHE A 152 -13.53 1.05 3.95
CA PHE A 152 -12.42 1.20 3.01
C PHE A 152 -11.08 0.79 3.63
N LEU A 153 -10.70 1.36 4.78
CA LEU A 153 -9.36 1.21 5.36
C LEU A 153 -9.00 -0.24 5.68
N LYS A 154 -9.93 -1.04 6.19
CA LYS A 154 -9.67 -2.45 6.53
C LYS A 154 -9.26 -3.33 5.34
N HIS A 155 -9.51 -2.86 4.12
CA HIS A 155 -9.19 -3.59 2.90
C HIS A 155 -7.93 -3.07 2.19
N VAL A 156 -7.41 -1.89 2.57
CA VAL A 156 -6.22 -1.33 1.93
C VAL A 156 -5.02 -2.22 2.19
N PRO A 157 -4.41 -2.79 1.15
CA PRO A 157 -3.25 -3.66 1.32
C PRO A 157 -1.98 -2.86 1.59
N THR A 158 -0.99 -3.53 2.17
CA THR A 158 0.36 -2.96 2.37
C THR A 158 1.34 -3.31 1.25
N VAL A 159 1.00 -4.32 0.44
CA VAL A 159 1.81 -4.77 -0.70
C VAL A 159 0.97 -4.73 -1.96
N TRP A 160 1.55 -4.18 -3.01
CA TRP A 160 0.90 -3.98 -4.30
C TRP A 160 1.55 -4.84 -5.39
N ASN A 161 0.74 -5.50 -6.21
CA ASN A 161 1.21 -6.27 -7.35
C ASN A 161 1.51 -5.37 -8.56
N GLU A 162 0.77 -4.27 -8.69
CA GLU A 162 0.88 -3.36 -9.82
C GLU A 162 0.59 -1.92 -9.41
N THR A 163 1.23 -0.96 -10.05
CA THR A 163 0.99 0.47 -9.87
C THR A 163 0.93 1.16 -11.22
N LYS A 164 -0.16 1.89 -11.48
CA LYS A 164 -0.39 2.68 -12.68
C LYS A 164 -0.59 4.15 -12.29
N PRO A 165 0.34 5.07 -12.63
CA PRO A 165 0.06 6.50 -12.61
C PRO A 165 -0.99 6.79 -13.69
N LEU A 166 -2.14 7.35 -13.31
CA LEU A 166 -3.20 7.69 -14.25
C LEU A 166 -3.06 9.13 -14.73
N GLN A 167 -2.92 10.07 -13.79
CA GLN A 167 -2.77 11.49 -14.08
C GLN A 167 -1.91 12.15 -13.01
N GLY A 168 -1.25 13.25 -13.36
CA GLY A 168 -0.55 14.02 -12.35
C GLY A 168 0.14 15.25 -12.90
N LYS A 169 0.20 16.27 -12.05
CA LYS A 169 1.00 17.47 -12.20
C LYS A 169 1.55 17.86 -10.85
N ILE A 170 2.87 17.90 -10.75
CA ILE A 170 3.58 18.16 -9.49
C ILE A 170 3.07 19.44 -8.82
N GLY A 171 2.75 19.35 -7.54
CA GLY A 171 2.22 20.46 -6.74
C GLY A 171 0.77 20.83 -7.04
N GLU A 172 0.10 20.13 -7.96
CA GLU A 172 -1.29 20.39 -8.29
C GLU A 172 -2.20 19.21 -7.99
N TYR A 173 -1.92 18.04 -8.56
CA TYR A 173 -2.74 16.83 -8.34
C TYR A 173 -1.97 15.57 -8.70
N ALA A 174 -2.45 14.43 -8.18
CA ALA A 174 -1.96 13.10 -8.54
C ALA A 174 -3.11 12.10 -8.46
N VAL A 175 -3.25 11.25 -9.47
CA VAL A 175 -4.20 10.12 -9.49
C VAL A 175 -3.44 8.85 -9.80
N MET A 176 -3.60 7.85 -8.95
CA MET A 176 -2.87 6.59 -9.04
C MET A 176 -3.81 5.41 -8.84
N ALA A 177 -3.67 4.38 -9.68
CA ALA A 177 -4.32 3.09 -9.52
C ALA A 177 -3.29 2.04 -9.07
N ARG A 178 -3.69 1.16 -8.14
CA ARG A 178 -2.85 0.07 -7.64
C ARG A 178 -3.66 -1.20 -7.52
N ARG A 179 -3.04 -2.33 -7.83
CA ARG A 179 -3.67 -3.65 -7.75
C ARG A 179 -3.04 -4.50 -6.65
N ALA A 180 -3.90 -5.20 -5.93
CA ALA A 180 -3.52 -6.26 -5.01
C ALA A 180 -4.45 -7.46 -5.22
N GLY A 181 -3.87 -8.60 -5.62
CA GLY A 181 -4.68 -9.73 -6.04
C GLY A 181 -5.55 -9.36 -7.25
N ASN A 182 -6.85 -9.57 -7.12
CA ASN A 182 -7.88 -9.24 -8.12
C ASN A 182 -8.61 -7.90 -7.83
N GLU A 183 -8.18 -7.15 -6.82
CA GLU A 183 -8.76 -5.86 -6.47
C GLU A 183 -7.88 -4.70 -6.94
N TRP A 184 -8.52 -3.62 -7.35
CA TRP A 184 -7.86 -2.37 -7.67
C TRP A 184 -8.26 -1.26 -6.68
N TYR A 185 -7.34 -0.37 -6.45
CA TYR A 185 -7.51 0.79 -5.59
C TYR A 185 -7.07 2.03 -6.34
N ILE A 186 -7.90 3.07 -6.35
CA ILE A 186 -7.57 4.35 -6.98
C ILE A 186 -7.61 5.43 -5.91
N GLY A 187 -6.58 6.28 -5.89
CA GLY A 187 -6.53 7.47 -5.05
C GLY A 187 -6.27 8.69 -5.90
N GLY A 188 -7.01 9.75 -5.65
CA GLY A 188 -6.83 11.07 -6.28
C GLY A 188 -6.63 12.15 -5.22
N LEU A 189 -5.55 12.94 -5.36
CA LEU A 189 -5.20 14.08 -4.51
C LEU A 189 -5.24 15.37 -5.30
N SER A 190 -5.79 16.45 -4.74
CA SER A 190 -5.70 17.81 -5.27
C SER A 190 -5.05 18.75 -4.24
N ASN A 191 -4.40 19.80 -4.74
CA ASN A 191 -3.97 20.93 -3.92
C ASN A 191 -5.16 21.82 -3.51
N TRP A 192 -4.91 23.08 -3.10
CA TRP A 192 -5.97 24.03 -2.73
C TRP A 192 -6.78 24.59 -3.91
N THR A 193 -6.80 23.91 -5.05
CA THR A 193 -7.59 24.30 -6.23
C THR A 193 -8.65 23.24 -6.46
N GLU A 194 -9.92 23.65 -6.43
CA GLU A 194 -11.04 22.81 -6.86
C GLU A 194 -10.87 22.41 -8.32
N ARG A 195 -11.12 21.16 -8.64
CA ARG A 195 -10.99 20.64 -10.01
C ARG A 195 -11.80 19.39 -10.26
N SER A 196 -11.99 19.08 -11.54
CA SER A 196 -12.50 17.80 -11.98
C SER A 196 -11.35 16.86 -12.32
N LEU A 197 -11.35 15.65 -11.75
CA LEU A 197 -10.41 14.58 -12.03
C LEU A 197 -11.16 13.41 -12.68
N ASN A 198 -10.78 13.05 -13.90
CA ASN A 198 -11.43 11.97 -14.63
C ASN A 198 -10.66 10.67 -14.45
N VAL A 199 -11.38 9.57 -14.29
CA VAL A 199 -10.81 8.23 -14.21
C VAL A 199 -11.41 7.38 -15.33
N ASP A 200 -10.52 6.85 -16.16
CA ASP A 200 -10.82 5.85 -17.16
C ASP A 200 -10.47 4.47 -16.60
N PHE A 201 -11.42 3.55 -16.62
CA PHE A 201 -11.29 2.20 -16.06
C PHE A 201 -10.81 1.18 -17.10
N SER A 202 -10.31 1.60 -18.26
CA SER A 202 -9.87 0.72 -19.36
C SER A 202 -8.78 -0.28 -19.00
N PHE A 203 -8.13 -0.10 -17.85
CA PHE A 203 -7.15 -1.04 -17.31
C PHE A 203 -7.76 -2.26 -16.60
N LEU A 204 -9.07 -2.28 -16.36
CA LEU A 204 -9.78 -3.43 -15.81
C LEU A 204 -9.95 -4.53 -16.86
N ASP A 205 -10.11 -5.76 -16.40
CA ASP A 205 -10.41 -6.89 -17.28
C ASP A 205 -11.77 -6.64 -17.98
N PRO A 206 -11.82 -6.66 -19.32
CA PRO A 206 -13.06 -6.38 -20.06
C PRO A 206 -14.16 -7.43 -19.88
N ASN A 207 -13.78 -8.63 -19.40
CA ASN A 207 -14.72 -9.74 -19.20
C ASN A 207 -15.24 -9.85 -17.76
N THR A 208 -14.84 -8.91 -16.89
CA THR A 208 -15.20 -8.93 -15.48
C THR A 208 -16.09 -7.75 -15.15
N ARG A 209 -17.16 -8.00 -14.42
CA ARG A 209 -17.95 -6.95 -13.74
C ARG A 209 -17.36 -6.68 -12.37
N TYR A 210 -17.37 -5.42 -11.98
CA TYR A 210 -16.81 -5.01 -10.71
C TYR A 210 -17.80 -4.15 -9.94
N LYS A 211 -17.70 -4.22 -8.61
CA LYS A 211 -18.23 -3.21 -7.69
C LYS A 211 -17.11 -2.24 -7.32
N ALA A 212 -17.44 -0.97 -7.25
CA ALA A 212 -16.54 0.09 -6.81
C ALA A 212 -17.09 0.73 -5.53
N TYR A 213 -16.38 0.58 -4.42
CA TYR A 213 -16.68 1.34 -3.20
C TYR A 213 -15.94 2.67 -3.26
N ILE A 214 -16.67 3.77 -3.20
CA ILE A 214 -16.17 5.11 -3.50
C ILE A 214 -16.34 6.01 -2.27
N ILE A 215 -15.30 6.77 -1.96
CA ILE A 215 -15.34 7.89 -1.01
C ILE A 215 -14.88 9.13 -1.77
N GLU A 216 -15.74 10.14 -1.86
CA GLU A 216 -15.47 11.38 -2.59
C GLU A 216 -15.87 12.62 -1.80
N ASP A 217 -15.31 13.74 -2.19
CA ASP A 217 -15.65 15.06 -1.65
C ASP A 217 -17.09 15.47 -1.94
N ILE A 218 -17.55 16.45 -1.20
CA ILE A 218 -18.78 17.22 -1.42
C ILE A 218 -18.38 18.70 -1.50
N PRO A 219 -17.91 19.23 -2.65
CA PRO A 219 -17.27 20.54 -2.76
C PRO A 219 -18.10 21.69 -2.18
N GLU A 220 -19.42 21.65 -2.38
CA GLU A 220 -20.34 22.67 -1.85
C GLU A 220 -20.39 22.71 -0.31
N LYS A 221 -19.96 21.62 0.35
CA LYS A 221 -19.79 21.57 1.83
C LYS A 221 -18.37 21.79 2.24
N ASN A 222 -17.41 21.22 1.50
CA ASN A 222 -16.00 21.19 1.89
C ASN A 222 -15.32 22.55 1.73
N ASN A 223 -15.64 23.30 0.66
CA ASN A 223 -14.91 24.51 0.31
C ASN A 223 -15.18 25.66 1.28
N ASP A 224 -14.11 26.40 1.54
CA ASP A 224 -14.22 27.69 2.22
C ASP A 224 -14.90 28.72 1.31
N THR A 225 -15.75 29.56 1.88
CA THR A 225 -16.32 30.71 1.17
C THR A 225 -15.97 32.00 1.90
N SER A 226 -16.31 33.16 1.33
CA SER A 226 -16.10 34.44 2.01
C SER A 226 -16.78 34.51 3.35
N SER A 227 -17.97 33.92 3.50
CA SER A 227 -18.83 33.99 4.68
C SER A 227 -18.82 32.72 5.55
N ARG A 228 -18.27 31.60 5.06
CA ARG A 228 -18.34 30.32 5.76
C ARG A 228 -17.01 29.57 5.70
N THR A 229 -16.60 28.98 6.82
CA THR A 229 -15.57 27.92 6.84
C THR A 229 -16.18 26.61 6.36
N GLY A 230 -15.55 25.96 5.42
CA GLY A 230 -15.97 24.67 4.89
C GLY A 230 -15.87 23.56 5.91
N ASP A 231 -16.59 22.49 5.66
CA ASP A 231 -16.51 21.27 6.45
C ASP A 231 -15.64 20.21 5.73
N ALA A 232 -14.36 20.18 6.05
CA ALA A 232 -13.41 19.22 5.49
C ALA A 232 -13.72 17.75 5.87
N THR A 233 -14.65 17.51 6.80
CA THR A 233 -15.04 16.15 7.21
C THR A 233 -16.17 15.58 6.35
N ALA A 234 -16.89 16.42 5.59
CA ALA A 234 -17.97 15.98 4.72
C ALA A 234 -17.42 15.14 3.56
N CYS A 235 -17.99 13.99 3.35
CA CYS A 235 -17.70 13.12 2.22
C CYS A 235 -18.92 12.29 1.88
N LYS A 236 -18.96 11.75 0.65
CA LYS A 236 -19.98 10.84 0.20
C LYS A 236 -19.36 9.45 0.03
N CYS A 237 -20.01 8.44 0.61
CA CYS A 237 -19.61 7.04 0.52
C CYS A 237 -20.72 6.25 -0.17
N TYR A 238 -20.38 5.50 -1.22
CA TYR A 238 -21.37 4.70 -1.97
C TYR A 238 -20.70 3.59 -2.77
N THR A 239 -21.52 2.67 -3.28
CA THR A 239 -21.07 1.61 -4.20
C THR A 239 -21.68 1.84 -5.57
N ALA A 240 -20.91 1.58 -6.63
CA ALA A 240 -21.34 1.65 -8.02
C ALA A 240 -20.87 0.41 -8.79
N ASP A 241 -21.59 0.04 -9.85
CA ASP A 241 -21.14 -0.97 -10.80
C ASP A 241 -20.17 -0.33 -11.79
N VAL A 242 -19.06 -1.01 -12.08
CA VAL A 242 -18.06 -0.55 -13.03
C VAL A 242 -17.55 -1.68 -13.91
N THR A 243 -17.12 -1.32 -15.11
CA THR A 243 -16.49 -2.20 -16.09
C THR A 243 -15.28 -1.50 -16.70
N SER A 244 -14.53 -2.17 -17.56
CA SER A 244 -13.42 -1.58 -18.32
C SER A 244 -13.86 -0.43 -19.26
N GLN A 245 -15.14 -0.27 -19.52
CA GLN A 245 -15.69 0.81 -20.36
C GLN A 245 -16.17 2.01 -19.53
N THR A 246 -16.15 1.89 -18.21
CA THR A 246 -16.62 2.95 -17.32
C THR A 246 -15.65 4.13 -17.34
N GLN A 247 -16.20 5.34 -17.32
CA GLN A 247 -15.48 6.58 -17.08
C GLN A 247 -16.22 7.35 -15.98
N MET A 248 -15.48 7.86 -15.01
CA MET A 248 -16.02 8.66 -13.91
C MET A 248 -15.30 9.98 -13.78
N SER A 249 -16.03 11.01 -13.37
CA SER A 249 -15.48 12.34 -13.11
C SER A 249 -15.76 12.72 -11.67
N PHE A 250 -14.72 13.04 -10.93
CA PHE A 250 -14.76 13.41 -9.53
C PHE A 250 -14.53 14.91 -9.37
N GLN A 251 -15.50 15.61 -8.81
CA GLN A 251 -15.34 17.01 -8.44
C GLN A 251 -14.67 17.07 -7.07
N VAL A 252 -13.37 17.38 -7.05
CA VAL A 252 -12.61 17.45 -5.81
C VAL A 252 -12.55 18.88 -5.28
N ALA A 253 -12.75 19.01 -3.99
CA ALA A 253 -12.76 20.28 -3.28
C ALA A 253 -11.35 20.91 -3.20
N GLU A 254 -11.26 22.12 -2.66
CA GLU A 254 -10.00 22.72 -2.23
C GLU A 254 -9.32 21.84 -1.17
N GLY A 255 -8.11 21.35 -1.46
CA GLY A 255 -7.42 20.36 -0.63
C GLY A 255 -8.13 19.04 -0.54
N GLY A 256 -8.85 18.68 -1.63
CA GLY A 256 -9.70 17.53 -1.70
C GLY A 256 -9.12 16.32 -2.40
N GLY A 257 -9.96 15.29 -2.51
CA GLY A 257 -9.60 14.05 -3.14
C GLY A 257 -10.74 13.04 -3.25
N PHE A 258 -10.39 11.84 -3.68
CA PHE A 258 -11.29 10.69 -3.71
C PHE A 258 -10.51 9.40 -3.58
N VAL A 259 -11.19 8.32 -3.16
CA VAL A 259 -10.67 6.96 -3.25
C VAL A 259 -11.74 6.01 -3.78
N ILE A 260 -11.26 4.97 -4.44
CA ILE A 260 -12.09 3.89 -4.97
C ILE A 260 -11.41 2.56 -4.62
N ARG A 261 -12.17 1.62 -4.05
CA ARG A 261 -11.81 0.20 -4.02
C ARG A 261 -12.66 -0.52 -5.03
N ILE A 262 -12.06 -1.24 -5.96
CA ILE A 262 -12.70 -1.98 -7.04
C ILE A 262 -12.45 -3.46 -6.81
N TYR A 263 -13.51 -4.25 -6.75
CA TYR A 263 -13.43 -5.69 -6.54
C TYR A 263 -14.40 -6.40 -7.48
N PRO A 264 -14.10 -7.64 -7.91
CA PRO A 264 -15.02 -8.42 -8.74
C PRO A 264 -16.40 -8.50 -8.10
N ASP A 265 -17.44 -8.34 -8.89
CA ASP A 265 -18.80 -8.41 -8.39
C ASP A 265 -19.10 -9.82 -7.86
N PRO A 266 -19.38 -10.01 -6.56
CA PRO A 266 -19.65 -11.34 -6.00
C PRO A 266 -20.93 -11.99 -6.56
N ASP A 267 -21.82 -11.18 -7.12
CA ASP A 267 -23.09 -11.65 -7.71
C ASP A 267 -22.98 -11.89 -9.22
N ASP A 268 -21.80 -11.68 -9.83
CA ASP A 268 -21.59 -11.94 -11.25
C ASP A 268 -21.59 -13.45 -11.54
N THR A 269 -22.75 -13.97 -11.88
CA THR A 269 -22.93 -15.39 -12.18
C THR A 269 -22.40 -15.80 -13.56
N GLU A 270 -22.11 -14.83 -14.46
CA GLU A 270 -21.52 -15.11 -15.77
C GLU A 270 -20.04 -15.49 -15.65
N MET A 271 -19.38 -15.06 -14.58
CA MET A 271 -17.98 -15.43 -14.25
C MET A 271 -17.84 -16.77 -13.51
N LYS A 272 -18.93 -17.47 -13.17
CA LYS A 272 -18.85 -18.83 -12.61
C LYS A 272 -18.31 -19.88 -13.60
N GLY A 273 -17.89 -19.45 -14.79
CA GLY A 273 -17.26 -20.30 -15.81
C GLY A 273 -15.78 -20.59 -15.58
N THR A 274 -15.10 -19.88 -14.68
CA THR A 274 -13.71 -20.17 -14.31
C THR A 274 -13.36 -19.62 -12.92
N GLU A 275 -14.06 -20.03 -11.88
CA GLU A 275 -13.39 -20.09 -10.60
C GLU A 275 -12.19 -21.04 -10.79
N ILE A 276 -10.99 -20.49 -10.79
CA ILE A 276 -9.78 -21.31 -10.61
C ILE A 276 -9.83 -21.81 -9.16
N THR A 277 -10.67 -22.80 -8.92
CA THR A 277 -10.79 -23.51 -7.64
C THR A 277 -9.55 -24.38 -7.39
N GLU A 278 -8.73 -24.55 -8.40
CA GLU A 278 -7.50 -25.31 -8.31
C GLU A 278 -6.33 -24.36 -8.01
N LYS A 279 -6.01 -24.24 -6.72
CA LYS A 279 -4.80 -23.57 -6.26
C LYS A 279 -3.61 -24.51 -6.44
N VAL A 280 -2.45 -23.95 -6.77
CA VAL A 280 -1.18 -24.67 -6.60
C VAL A 280 -1.05 -25.04 -5.12
N LYS A 281 -0.87 -26.31 -4.81
CA LYS A 281 -0.60 -26.76 -3.44
C LYS A 281 0.90 -26.96 -3.27
N ILE A 282 1.49 -26.28 -2.31
CA ILE A 282 2.92 -26.35 -2.01
C ILE A 282 3.09 -26.77 -0.55
N TRP A 283 3.84 -27.86 -0.33
CA TRP A 283 4.14 -28.31 1.04
C TRP A 283 5.54 -28.92 1.13
N TYR A 284 6.10 -28.96 2.30
CA TYR A 284 7.35 -29.63 2.60
C TYR A 284 7.09 -30.93 3.36
N GLU A 285 7.73 -32.01 2.97
CA GLU A 285 7.68 -33.31 3.63
C GLU A 285 9.02 -33.63 4.27
N GLN A 286 9.07 -33.64 5.59
CA GLN A 286 10.29 -33.86 6.35
C GLN A 286 10.90 -35.25 6.12
N LYS A 287 10.07 -36.29 6.00
CA LYS A 287 10.51 -37.67 5.84
C LYS A 287 11.39 -37.87 4.61
N ASN A 288 11.07 -37.17 3.51
CA ASN A 288 11.75 -37.29 2.23
C ASN A 288 12.66 -36.08 1.94
N GLU A 289 12.74 -35.12 2.86
CA GLU A 289 13.44 -33.85 2.69
C GLU A 289 13.13 -33.19 1.33
N SER A 290 11.86 -33.19 0.96
CA SER A 290 11.41 -32.73 -0.35
C SER A 290 10.27 -31.73 -0.26
N ILE A 291 10.26 -30.78 -1.20
CA ILE A 291 9.15 -29.86 -1.44
C ILE A 291 8.30 -30.49 -2.55
N TYR A 292 6.99 -30.48 -2.35
CA TYR A 292 6.03 -30.92 -3.34
C TYR A 292 5.23 -29.72 -3.84
N VAL A 293 5.06 -29.66 -5.15
CA VAL A 293 4.24 -28.63 -5.83
C VAL A 293 3.23 -29.35 -6.70
N GLN A 294 1.98 -29.35 -6.28
CA GLN A 294 0.86 -29.88 -7.05
C GLN A 294 0.23 -28.78 -7.88
N LEU A 295 0.33 -28.94 -9.20
CA LEU A 295 -0.31 -28.04 -10.15
C LEU A 295 -1.76 -28.46 -10.37
N PRO A 296 -2.65 -27.52 -10.76
CA PRO A 296 -3.96 -27.83 -11.29
C PRO A 296 -3.88 -28.79 -12.49
N GLU A 297 -4.91 -29.61 -12.72
CA GLU A 297 -4.92 -30.62 -13.79
C GLU A 297 -4.68 -30.05 -15.19
N ARG A 298 -5.06 -28.80 -15.41
CA ARG A 298 -4.89 -28.08 -16.68
C ARG A 298 -3.49 -27.48 -16.90
N GLU A 299 -2.68 -27.37 -15.84
CA GLU A 299 -1.36 -26.77 -15.87
C GLU A 299 -0.31 -27.86 -16.01
N LEU A 300 0.39 -27.90 -17.14
CA LEU A 300 1.39 -28.93 -17.43
C LEU A 300 2.81 -28.49 -17.15
N THR A 301 3.05 -27.18 -17.02
CA THR A 301 4.39 -26.61 -16.81
C THR A 301 4.35 -25.50 -15.75
N ALA A 302 5.40 -25.41 -14.97
CA ALA A 302 5.57 -24.32 -14.00
C ALA A 302 7.05 -23.97 -13.84
N ASP A 303 7.32 -22.68 -13.70
CA ASP A 303 8.62 -22.19 -13.25
C ASP A 303 8.61 -22.11 -11.72
N ILE A 304 9.57 -22.79 -11.09
CA ILE A 304 9.68 -22.87 -9.65
C ILE A 304 10.98 -22.22 -9.21
N HIS A 305 10.86 -21.20 -8.38
CA HIS A 305 11.97 -20.52 -7.75
C HIS A 305 11.94 -20.72 -6.25
N LEU A 306 13.08 -21.02 -5.68
CA LEU A 306 13.28 -21.21 -4.24
C LEU A 306 14.24 -20.15 -3.73
N TYR A 307 13.89 -19.50 -2.64
CA TYR A 307 14.68 -18.45 -2.00
C TYR A 307 14.76 -18.68 -0.49
N ASP A 308 15.87 -18.31 0.12
CA ASP A 308 15.89 -18.13 1.58
C ASP A 308 15.19 -16.82 1.99
N ILE A 309 15.08 -16.59 3.29
CA ILE A 309 14.47 -15.37 3.82
C ILE A 309 15.25 -14.08 3.51
N ALA A 310 16.50 -14.19 3.07
CA ALA A 310 17.32 -13.08 2.59
C ALA A 310 17.19 -12.84 1.08
N GLY A 311 16.31 -13.60 0.39
CA GLY A 311 16.06 -13.49 -1.04
C GLY A 311 17.16 -14.14 -1.91
N ARG A 312 18.08 -14.92 -1.33
CA ARG A 312 19.09 -15.62 -2.11
C ARG A 312 18.46 -16.82 -2.84
N PRO A 313 18.63 -16.92 -4.17
CA PRO A 313 18.03 -18.00 -4.93
C PRO A 313 18.76 -19.33 -4.72
N PHE A 314 17.97 -20.41 -4.71
CA PHE A 314 18.44 -21.77 -4.85
C PHE A 314 17.87 -22.32 -6.15
N TYR A 315 18.64 -23.13 -6.83
CA TYR A 315 18.28 -23.73 -8.13
C TYR A 315 18.06 -25.23 -7.95
N PRO A 316 16.86 -25.65 -7.51
CA PRO A 316 16.59 -27.06 -7.30
C PRO A 316 16.46 -27.79 -8.63
N ASN A 317 17.01 -29.01 -8.69
CA ASN A 317 16.74 -29.94 -9.79
C ASN A 317 15.41 -30.65 -9.53
N TYR A 318 14.47 -30.57 -10.45
CA TYR A 318 13.21 -31.32 -10.42
C TYR A 318 12.84 -31.84 -11.81
N ALA A 319 12.13 -32.97 -11.84
CA ALA A 319 11.61 -33.51 -13.09
C ALA A 319 10.27 -32.82 -13.41
N ALA A 320 10.21 -32.09 -14.50
CA ALA A 320 9.06 -31.28 -14.90
C ALA A 320 7.79 -32.08 -15.27
N ASN A 321 7.88 -33.41 -15.35
CA ASN A 321 6.81 -34.27 -15.93
C ASN A 321 5.95 -34.97 -14.88
N ASN A 322 6.14 -34.71 -13.61
CA ASN A 322 5.34 -35.31 -12.53
C ASN A 322 4.41 -34.28 -11.89
N ASN A 323 3.22 -34.71 -11.53
CA ASN A 323 2.29 -33.88 -10.75
C ASN A 323 1.75 -34.71 -9.57
N PRO A 324 2.12 -34.44 -8.31
CA PRO A 324 2.91 -33.28 -7.89
C PRO A 324 4.40 -33.35 -8.30
N LEU A 325 4.96 -32.18 -8.59
CA LEU A 325 6.40 -32.03 -8.79
C LEU A 325 7.09 -32.28 -7.44
N CYS A 326 8.10 -33.14 -7.44
CA CYS A 326 8.91 -33.43 -6.25
C CYS A 326 10.29 -32.77 -6.39
N ILE A 327 10.64 -31.93 -5.45
CA ILE A 327 11.87 -31.15 -5.41
C ILE A 327 12.68 -31.58 -4.19
N PRO A 328 13.66 -32.46 -4.35
CA PRO A 328 14.53 -32.83 -3.24
C PRO A 328 15.39 -31.66 -2.77
N VAL A 329 15.40 -31.38 -1.47
CA VAL A 329 16.13 -30.26 -0.85
C VAL A 329 16.94 -30.69 0.38
N PRO A 330 17.68 -31.83 0.32
CA PRO A 330 18.47 -32.31 1.47
C PRO A 330 19.60 -31.35 1.84
N TYR A 331 20.06 -30.53 0.87
CA TYR A 331 21.14 -29.57 1.03
C TYR A 331 20.74 -28.27 1.71
N LEU A 332 19.44 -28.03 1.92
CA LEU A 332 18.99 -26.83 2.62
C LEU A 332 19.21 -27.00 4.14
N SER A 333 19.67 -25.93 4.75
CA SER A 333 19.75 -25.85 6.23
C SER A 333 18.37 -25.72 6.84
N LYS A 334 18.28 -25.96 8.14
CA LYS A 334 17.08 -25.70 8.95
C LYS A 334 16.69 -24.24 8.86
N GLY A 335 15.43 -23.94 8.52
CA GLY A 335 14.99 -22.56 8.38
C GLY A 335 13.77 -22.36 7.48
N TYR A 336 13.41 -21.10 7.27
CA TYR A 336 12.32 -20.69 6.38
C TYR A 336 12.81 -20.46 4.94
N TYR A 337 11.98 -20.87 3.99
CA TYR A 337 12.23 -20.72 2.56
C TYR A 337 10.97 -20.26 1.85
N CYS A 338 11.11 -19.36 0.91
CA CYS A 338 10.01 -18.92 0.04
C CYS A 338 10.07 -19.68 -1.28
N ILE A 339 8.99 -20.34 -1.65
CA ILE A 339 8.83 -20.98 -2.95
C ILE A 339 7.86 -20.15 -3.76
N LYS A 340 8.30 -19.77 -4.95
CA LYS A 340 7.46 -19.11 -5.95
C LYS A 340 7.24 -20.09 -7.10
N CYS A 341 5.98 -20.38 -7.37
CA CYS A 341 5.53 -21.17 -8.50
C CYS A 341 4.79 -20.27 -9.48
N THR A 342 5.19 -20.25 -10.74
CA THR A 342 4.57 -19.46 -11.80
C THR A 342 4.20 -20.38 -12.95
N THR A 343 2.93 -20.37 -13.35
CA THR A 343 2.40 -20.97 -14.57
C THR A 343 1.91 -19.86 -15.49
N PRO A 344 1.45 -20.15 -16.74
CA PRO A 344 0.85 -19.11 -17.58
C PRO A 344 -0.28 -18.33 -16.90
N ASP A 345 -1.09 -19.00 -16.07
CA ASP A 345 -2.29 -18.42 -15.46
C ASP A 345 -2.16 -18.13 -13.96
N ILE A 346 -1.17 -18.72 -13.27
CA ILE A 346 -1.06 -18.66 -11.81
C ILE A 346 0.34 -18.23 -11.39
N SER A 347 0.43 -17.27 -10.46
CA SER A 347 1.67 -16.97 -9.75
C SER A 347 1.40 -17.02 -8.25
N GLN A 348 1.99 -17.99 -7.57
CA GLN A 348 1.79 -18.23 -6.14
C GLN A 348 3.12 -18.33 -5.41
N SER A 349 3.21 -17.71 -4.24
CA SER A 349 4.36 -17.87 -3.33
C SER A 349 3.90 -18.47 -2.02
N THR A 350 4.69 -19.38 -1.49
CA THR A 350 4.41 -20.07 -0.22
C THR A 350 5.68 -20.09 0.63
N LEU A 351 5.52 -19.79 1.90
CA LEU A 351 6.59 -19.93 2.88
C LEU A 351 6.54 -21.33 3.50
N ILE A 352 7.66 -22.03 3.48
CA ILE A 352 7.81 -23.33 4.12
C ILE A 352 8.89 -23.26 5.20
N TYR A 353 8.81 -24.16 6.16
CA TYR A 353 9.83 -24.34 7.19
C TYR A 353 10.47 -25.74 7.07
N LYS A 354 11.79 -25.78 6.90
CA LYS A 354 12.59 -27.02 6.99
C LYS A 354 13.07 -27.18 8.42
N ASN A 355 12.68 -28.28 9.06
CA ASN A 355 13.07 -28.64 10.43
C ASN A 355 14.52 -29.09 10.57
#